data_03f6c5142b00c108185639ab84ff1331
#
_entry.id   03f6c5142b00c108185639ab84ff1331
#
_cell.length_a   1.000
_cell.length_b   1.000
_cell.length_c   1.000
_cell.angle_alpha   90.00
_cell.angle_beta   90.00
_cell.angle_gamma   90.00
#
_symmetry.space_group_name_H-M   'P 1'
#
loop_
_entity.id
_entity.type
_entity.pdbx_description
1 polymer ?
#
loop_
_entity_poly.entity_id
_entity_poly.type
_entity_poly.pdbx_seq_one_letter_code
_entity_poly.pdbx_strand_id
1 'polypeptide(L)'
;TASIRRHVYSPFLNRSKGVISRYDHLFMRYSGTARMDWRLMAAQCYQESCFDANAKSWAGACGLMQIMPSTASHLGLPMSAIHDAEANVAAAARYMAELQGHFSDVGDPGQRVLFALAAYNGGFHHIRDAMALTRKHGGNSQNWGDVREYVLRLSQPAYYCDPAVKYGYMRGTETADYVDRISARWSEYCGGASFHESYHGGSRGPHIGRGTDSFHGAPVKSKRNYQKKYHI
;
A
#
# COMPACT_ATOMS: atom_id res chain seq x y z
N THR A 1 -23.16 1.39 -29.17
CA THR A 1 -21.95 1.48 -28.33
C THR A 1 -22.36 1.82 -26.90
N ALA A 2 -22.59 0.80 -26.06
CA ALA A 2 -22.97 0.99 -24.68
C ALA A 2 -21.75 1.46 -23.89
N SER A 3 -21.81 2.71 -23.38
CA SER A 3 -20.85 3.26 -22.45
C SER A 3 -20.99 2.51 -21.12
N ILE A 4 -20.01 1.69 -20.78
CA ILE A 4 -19.93 1.08 -19.46
C ILE A 4 -19.65 2.19 -18.45
N ARG A 5 -20.70 2.71 -17.81
CA ARG A 5 -20.57 3.57 -16.64
C ARG A 5 -19.91 2.75 -15.55
N ARG A 6 -18.59 2.96 -15.34
CA ARG A 6 -17.95 2.45 -14.12
C ARG A 6 -18.64 3.12 -12.94
N HIS A 7 -19.39 2.35 -12.19
CA HIS A 7 -19.93 2.78 -10.90
C HIS A 7 -18.76 3.27 -10.06
N VAL A 8 -18.90 4.49 -9.52
CA VAL A 8 -18.04 4.98 -8.46
C VAL A 8 -18.39 4.11 -7.25
N TYR A 9 -17.56 3.12 -6.98
CA TYR A 9 -17.77 2.22 -5.86
C TYR A 9 -17.71 3.01 -4.56
N SER A 10 -18.78 2.88 -3.75
CA SER A 10 -18.68 3.20 -2.34
C SER A 10 -17.43 2.50 -1.77
N PRO A 11 -16.66 3.13 -0.88
CA PRO A 11 -15.50 2.50 -0.25
C PRO A 11 -15.87 1.23 0.55
N PHE A 12 -17.16 1.01 0.78
CA PHE A 12 -17.72 -0.13 1.49
C PHE A 12 -18.65 -0.95 0.59
N LEU A 13 -18.56 -2.28 0.67
CA LEU A 13 -19.55 -3.19 0.11
C LEU A 13 -20.91 -3.02 0.81
N ASN A 14 -20.90 -2.84 2.13
CA ASN A 14 -22.07 -2.51 2.93
C ASN A 14 -21.67 -1.60 4.11
N ARG A 15 -21.84 -0.29 3.92
CA ARG A 15 -21.43 0.72 4.91
C ARG A 15 -22.22 0.60 6.23
N SER A 16 -23.51 0.29 6.19
CA SER A 16 -24.34 0.19 7.41
C SER A 16 -23.93 -0.99 8.30
N LYS A 17 -23.34 -2.02 7.73
CA LYS A 17 -22.83 -3.21 8.44
C LYS A 17 -21.31 -3.16 8.65
N GLY A 18 -20.62 -2.11 8.22
CA GLY A 18 -19.16 -2.01 8.30
C GLY A 18 -18.41 -2.99 7.41
N VAL A 19 -19.08 -3.59 6.40
CA VAL A 19 -18.47 -4.56 5.48
C VAL A 19 -17.77 -3.83 4.36
N ILE A 20 -16.44 -3.99 4.27
CA ILE A 20 -15.61 -3.38 3.24
C ILE A 20 -15.66 -4.22 1.95
N SER A 21 -15.46 -5.53 2.07
CA SER A 21 -15.42 -6.46 0.96
C SER A 21 -15.89 -7.87 1.39
N ARG A 22 -16.08 -8.74 0.42
CA ARG A 22 -16.32 -10.18 0.70
C ARG A 22 -15.10 -10.90 1.28
N TYR A 23 -13.94 -10.27 1.29
CA TYR A 23 -12.67 -10.84 1.76
C TYR A 23 -12.25 -10.35 3.14
N ASP A 24 -13.08 -9.59 3.85
CA ASP A 24 -12.75 -9.00 5.16
C ASP A 24 -12.28 -10.06 6.17
N HIS A 25 -12.90 -11.25 6.14
CA HIS A 25 -12.52 -12.38 6.99
C HIS A 25 -11.07 -12.85 6.76
N LEU A 26 -10.55 -12.75 5.53
CA LEU A 26 -9.14 -13.05 5.21
C LEU A 26 -8.21 -11.97 5.75
N PHE A 27 -8.56 -10.70 5.57
CA PHE A 27 -7.77 -9.60 6.10
C PHE A 27 -7.69 -9.64 7.63
N MET A 28 -8.80 -9.92 8.32
CA MET A 28 -8.83 -10.12 9.77
C MET A 28 -7.96 -11.29 10.19
N ARG A 29 -8.05 -12.43 9.49
CA ARG A 29 -7.26 -13.64 9.78
C ARG A 29 -5.76 -13.39 9.69
N TYR A 30 -5.30 -12.67 8.67
CA TYR A 30 -3.87 -12.49 8.37
C TYR A 30 -3.29 -11.16 8.85
N SER A 31 -4.08 -10.29 9.49
CA SER A 31 -3.63 -9.00 10.02
C SER A 31 -2.48 -9.12 11.03
N GLY A 32 -2.55 -10.12 11.91
CA GLY A 32 -1.47 -10.42 12.86
C GLY A 32 -0.17 -10.85 12.16
N THR A 33 -0.26 -11.69 11.12
CA THR A 33 0.88 -12.08 10.29
C THR A 33 1.48 -10.88 9.58
N ALA A 34 0.64 -10.03 9.00
CA ALA A 34 1.06 -8.81 8.30
C ALA A 34 1.58 -7.72 9.25
N ARG A 35 1.36 -7.85 10.56
CA ARG A 35 1.67 -6.83 11.59
C ARG A 35 1.06 -5.47 11.25
N MET A 36 -0.20 -5.47 10.77
CA MET A 36 -0.92 -4.25 10.40
C MET A 36 -2.43 -4.41 10.58
N ASP A 37 -3.14 -3.29 10.68
CA ASP A 37 -4.60 -3.27 10.78
C ASP A 37 -5.23 -3.97 9.56
N TRP A 38 -6.24 -4.82 9.77
CA TRP A 38 -6.91 -5.55 8.71
C TRP A 38 -7.58 -4.63 7.68
N ARG A 39 -8.05 -3.44 8.09
CA ARG A 39 -8.65 -2.43 7.20
C ARG A 39 -7.59 -1.77 6.32
N LEU A 40 -6.35 -1.69 6.82
CA LEU A 40 -5.23 -1.23 6.01
C LEU A 40 -4.84 -2.27 4.95
N MET A 41 -4.91 -3.57 5.29
CA MET A 41 -4.76 -4.65 4.29
C MET A 41 -5.89 -4.59 3.25
N ALA A 42 -7.13 -4.34 3.65
CA ALA A 42 -8.25 -4.15 2.73
C ALA A 42 -8.05 -2.93 1.83
N ALA A 43 -7.56 -1.81 2.37
CA ALA A 43 -7.24 -0.61 1.59
C ALA A 43 -6.12 -0.87 0.57
N GLN A 44 -5.09 -1.63 0.97
CA GLN A 44 -4.02 -2.07 0.07
C GLN A 44 -4.58 -2.98 -1.04
N CYS A 45 -5.37 -3.99 -0.70
CA CYS A 45 -6.00 -4.89 -1.66
C CYS A 45 -6.86 -4.13 -2.69
N TYR A 46 -7.64 -3.15 -2.23
CA TYR A 46 -8.40 -2.31 -3.15
C TYR A 46 -7.49 -1.53 -4.10
N GLN A 47 -6.38 -1.00 -3.61
CA GLN A 47 -5.41 -0.25 -4.44
C GLN A 47 -4.73 -1.18 -5.46
N GLU A 48 -4.49 -2.43 -5.12
CA GLU A 48 -3.85 -3.42 -5.98
C GLU A 48 -4.81 -3.94 -7.07
N SER A 49 -6.00 -4.39 -6.71
CA SER A 49 -6.89 -5.13 -7.62
C SER A 49 -8.35 -4.67 -7.63
N CYS A 50 -8.76 -3.71 -6.79
CA CYS A 50 -10.18 -3.43 -6.51
C CYS A 50 -10.94 -4.69 -6.04
N PHE A 51 -10.29 -5.55 -5.24
CA PHE A 51 -10.82 -6.83 -4.77
C PHE A 51 -11.10 -7.86 -5.87
N ASP A 52 -10.41 -7.79 -7.01
CA ASP A 52 -10.51 -8.80 -8.06
C ASP A 52 -9.43 -9.88 -7.90
N ALA A 53 -9.85 -11.10 -7.49
CA ALA A 53 -8.94 -12.23 -7.32
C ALA A 53 -8.32 -12.70 -8.65
N ASN A 54 -8.95 -12.40 -9.78
CA ASN A 54 -8.47 -12.77 -11.11
C ASN A 54 -7.64 -11.66 -11.77
N ALA A 55 -7.41 -10.55 -11.06
CA ALA A 55 -6.64 -9.44 -11.61
C ALA A 55 -5.24 -9.89 -12.02
N LYS A 56 -4.84 -9.48 -13.22
CA LYS A 56 -3.50 -9.65 -13.74
C LYS A 56 -3.04 -8.35 -14.37
N SER A 57 -1.91 -7.82 -13.91
CA SER A 57 -1.30 -6.65 -14.51
C SER A 57 -0.55 -7.03 -15.79
N TRP A 58 -0.34 -6.07 -16.67
CA TRP A 58 0.50 -6.28 -17.86
C TRP A 58 1.96 -6.62 -17.48
N ALA A 59 2.44 -6.22 -16.30
CA ALA A 59 3.77 -6.57 -15.77
C ALA A 59 3.82 -7.98 -15.14
N GLY A 60 2.67 -8.70 -15.09
CA GLY A 60 2.58 -10.06 -14.60
C GLY A 60 2.23 -10.18 -13.11
N ALA A 61 1.94 -9.09 -12.38
CA ALA A 61 1.43 -9.19 -11.01
C ALA A 61 0.03 -9.80 -11.01
N CYS A 62 -0.26 -10.69 -10.06
CA CYS A 62 -1.46 -11.51 -10.05
C CYS A 62 -2.21 -11.49 -8.71
N GLY A 63 -3.53 -11.66 -8.79
CA GLY A 63 -4.43 -11.89 -7.68
C GLY A 63 -4.79 -10.64 -6.88
N LEU A 64 -5.46 -10.84 -5.75
CA LEU A 64 -5.98 -9.78 -4.90
C LEU A 64 -4.93 -8.73 -4.52
N MET A 65 -3.74 -9.20 -4.15
CA MET A 65 -2.65 -8.37 -3.64
C MET A 65 -1.57 -8.11 -4.70
N GLN A 66 -1.82 -8.44 -5.96
CA GLN A 66 -0.93 -8.21 -7.10
C GLN A 66 0.51 -8.66 -6.85
N ILE A 67 0.66 -9.94 -6.49
CA ILE A 67 1.97 -10.54 -6.22
C ILE A 67 2.67 -10.86 -7.54
N MET A 68 3.94 -10.44 -7.66
CA MET A 68 4.78 -10.79 -8.81
C MET A 68 5.21 -12.24 -8.75
N PRO A 69 5.41 -12.91 -9.91
CA PRO A 69 5.88 -14.30 -9.95
C PRO A 69 7.17 -14.56 -9.17
N SER A 70 8.14 -13.64 -9.24
CA SER A 70 9.38 -13.73 -8.46
C SER A 70 9.13 -13.66 -6.95
N THR A 71 8.27 -12.74 -6.51
CA THR A 71 7.85 -12.62 -5.11
C THR A 71 7.05 -13.85 -4.66
N ALA A 72 6.16 -14.38 -5.52
CA ALA A 72 5.43 -15.62 -5.24
C ALA A 72 6.37 -16.79 -4.99
N SER A 73 7.39 -16.95 -5.85
CA SER A 73 8.42 -17.98 -5.70
C SER A 73 9.19 -17.82 -4.39
N HIS A 74 9.63 -16.60 -4.07
CA HIS A 74 10.31 -16.29 -2.80
C HIS A 74 9.46 -16.66 -1.58
N LEU A 75 8.17 -16.38 -1.63
CA LEU A 75 7.23 -16.65 -0.53
C LEU A 75 6.70 -18.10 -0.51
N GLY A 76 7.11 -18.94 -1.44
CA GLY A 76 6.60 -20.31 -1.56
C GLY A 76 5.13 -20.41 -1.99
N LEU A 77 4.62 -19.39 -2.70
CA LEU A 77 3.27 -19.41 -3.28
C LEU A 77 3.36 -19.99 -4.71
N PRO A 78 2.81 -21.20 -4.95
CA PRO A 78 2.85 -21.77 -6.29
C PRO A 78 1.97 -20.98 -7.25
N MET A 79 2.39 -20.87 -8.52
CA MET A 79 1.64 -20.13 -9.54
C MET A 79 0.24 -20.67 -9.78
N SER A 80 0.02 -21.96 -9.53
CA SER A 80 -1.32 -22.59 -9.59
C SER A 80 -2.30 -22.07 -8.55
N ALA A 81 -1.80 -21.54 -7.43
CA ALA A 81 -2.59 -20.98 -6.32
C ALA A 81 -2.56 -19.45 -6.28
N ILE A 82 -1.93 -18.77 -7.24
CA ILE A 82 -1.75 -17.31 -7.17
C ILE A 82 -3.06 -16.52 -7.25
N HIS A 83 -4.10 -17.10 -7.84
CA HIS A 83 -5.44 -16.53 -7.91
C HIS A 83 -6.38 -17.03 -6.80
N ASP A 84 -5.92 -17.99 -5.97
CA ASP A 84 -6.64 -18.33 -4.75
C ASP A 84 -6.58 -17.17 -3.76
N ALA A 85 -7.76 -16.73 -3.33
CA ALA A 85 -7.88 -15.52 -2.52
C ALA A 85 -7.14 -15.63 -1.19
N GLU A 86 -7.26 -16.77 -0.50
CA GLU A 86 -6.63 -16.97 0.79
C GLU A 86 -5.12 -17.14 0.65
N ALA A 87 -4.65 -17.95 -0.29
CA ALA A 87 -3.22 -18.15 -0.51
C ALA A 87 -2.51 -16.86 -0.91
N ASN A 88 -3.15 -16.02 -1.75
CA ASN A 88 -2.62 -14.74 -2.20
C ASN A 88 -2.54 -13.74 -1.04
N VAL A 89 -3.61 -13.60 -0.22
CA VAL A 89 -3.61 -12.70 0.95
C VAL A 89 -2.61 -13.18 2.01
N ALA A 90 -2.53 -14.48 2.27
CA ALA A 90 -1.57 -15.06 3.23
C ALA A 90 -0.11 -14.79 2.81
N ALA A 91 0.21 -14.93 1.52
CA ALA A 91 1.54 -14.63 1.00
C ALA A 91 1.86 -13.14 1.11
N ALA A 92 0.92 -12.26 0.74
CA ALA A 92 1.10 -10.82 0.89
C ALA A 92 1.29 -10.39 2.35
N ALA A 93 0.59 -11.02 3.29
CA ALA A 93 0.75 -10.76 4.73
C ALA A 93 2.17 -11.11 5.20
N ARG A 94 2.73 -12.25 4.78
CA ARG A 94 4.13 -12.62 5.07
C ARG A 94 5.11 -11.61 4.46
N TYR A 95 4.86 -11.19 3.21
CA TYR A 95 5.71 -10.22 2.55
C TYR A 95 5.70 -8.86 3.24
N MET A 96 4.53 -8.37 3.68
CA MET A 96 4.44 -7.14 4.47
C MET A 96 5.19 -7.24 5.81
N ALA A 97 5.15 -8.39 6.48
CA ALA A 97 5.93 -8.61 7.69
C ALA A 97 7.44 -8.60 7.44
N GLU A 98 7.88 -9.22 6.33
CA GLU A 98 9.28 -9.22 5.87
C GLU A 98 9.76 -7.80 5.57
N LEU A 99 8.99 -7.04 4.77
CA LEU A 99 9.31 -5.65 4.45
C LEU A 99 9.41 -4.77 5.70
N GLN A 100 8.49 -4.94 6.67
CA GLN A 100 8.60 -4.24 7.95
C GLN A 100 9.85 -4.65 8.74
N GLY A 101 10.26 -5.91 8.65
CA GLY A 101 11.52 -6.39 9.22
C GLY A 101 12.74 -5.68 8.64
N HIS A 102 12.72 -5.42 7.33
CA HIS A 102 13.78 -4.64 6.67
C HIS A 102 13.86 -3.17 7.11
N PHE A 103 12.80 -2.62 7.71
CA PHE A 103 12.76 -1.28 8.29
C PHE A 103 12.76 -1.30 9.82
N SER A 104 13.41 -2.29 10.45
CA SER A 104 13.50 -2.41 11.92
C SER A 104 14.18 -1.21 12.60
N ASP A 105 14.98 -0.45 11.88
CA ASP A 105 15.58 0.82 12.30
C ASP A 105 14.57 1.99 12.39
N VAL A 106 13.37 1.85 11.84
CA VAL A 106 12.27 2.80 12.03
C VAL A 106 11.54 2.41 13.31
N GLY A 107 11.70 3.21 14.37
CA GLY A 107 11.20 2.88 15.71
C GLY A 107 9.68 2.85 15.83
N ASP A 108 9.00 3.78 15.17
CA ASP A 108 7.54 3.90 15.18
C ASP A 108 6.87 2.84 14.28
N PRO A 109 5.99 1.95 14.82
CA PRO A 109 5.34 0.91 14.04
C PRO A 109 4.44 1.46 12.91
N GLY A 110 3.79 2.60 13.14
CA GLY A 110 2.93 3.24 12.12
C GLY A 110 3.77 3.76 10.95
N GLN A 111 4.88 4.43 11.25
CA GLN A 111 5.82 4.85 10.22
C GLN A 111 6.38 3.63 9.47
N ARG A 112 6.79 2.58 10.19
CA ARG A 112 7.36 1.36 9.60
C ARG A 112 6.43 0.71 8.58
N VAL A 113 5.13 0.69 8.84
CA VAL A 113 4.12 0.17 7.89
C VAL A 113 4.05 1.03 6.64
N LEU A 114 4.14 2.36 6.74
CA LEU A 114 4.16 3.24 5.57
C LEU A 114 5.39 3.00 4.69
N PHE A 115 6.56 2.80 5.30
CA PHE A 115 7.78 2.38 4.58
C PHE A 115 7.62 1.03 3.89
N ALA A 116 7.00 0.07 4.56
CA ALA A 116 6.73 -1.26 3.98
C ALA A 116 5.74 -1.17 2.81
N LEU A 117 4.69 -0.38 2.89
CA LEU A 117 3.77 -0.11 1.78
C LEU A 117 4.50 0.53 0.59
N ALA A 118 5.36 1.51 0.85
CA ALA A 118 6.17 2.14 -0.18
C ALA A 118 7.12 1.14 -0.84
N ALA A 119 7.77 0.27 -0.06
CA ALA A 119 8.65 -0.77 -0.56
C ALA A 119 7.90 -1.87 -1.33
N TYR A 120 6.68 -2.21 -0.91
CA TYR A 120 5.81 -3.15 -1.62
C TYR A 120 5.54 -2.68 -3.06
N ASN A 121 5.33 -1.39 -3.25
CA ASN A 121 5.07 -0.79 -4.55
C ASN A 121 6.34 -0.43 -5.32
N GLY A 122 7.28 0.28 -4.70
CA GLY A 122 8.43 0.91 -5.34
C GLY A 122 9.74 0.14 -5.21
N GLY A 123 9.77 -0.90 -4.36
CA GLY A 123 10.96 -1.68 -4.06
C GLY A 123 11.78 -1.13 -2.89
N PHE A 124 12.23 -2.05 -2.04
CA PHE A 124 12.95 -1.75 -0.80
C PHE A 124 14.18 -0.86 -1.00
N HIS A 125 14.98 -1.16 -2.00
CA HIS A 125 16.25 -0.47 -2.23
C HIS A 125 16.08 1.01 -2.57
N HIS A 126 15.08 1.36 -3.40
CA HIS A 126 14.79 2.75 -3.72
C HIS A 126 14.30 3.54 -2.51
N ILE A 127 13.52 2.89 -1.62
CA ILE A 127 13.09 3.55 -0.37
C ILE A 127 14.29 3.80 0.53
N ARG A 128 15.26 2.86 0.59
CA ARG A 128 16.53 3.08 1.33
C ARG A 128 17.37 4.21 0.73
N ASP A 129 17.40 4.35 -0.58
CA ASP A 129 18.05 5.49 -1.24
C ASP A 129 17.38 6.82 -0.86
N ALA A 130 16.04 6.88 -0.86
CA ALA A 130 15.30 8.06 -0.42
C ALA A 130 15.59 8.39 1.06
N MET A 131 15.66 7.39 1.94
CA MET A 131 16.05 7.57 3.35
C MET A 131 17.48 8.12 3.49
N ALA A 132 18.42 7.68 2.64
CA ALA A 132 19.80 8.18 2.63
C ALA A 132 19.85 9.66 2.20
N LEU A 133 19.10 10.02 1.15
CA LEU A 133 18.96 11.43 0.73
C LEU A 133 18.32 12.29 1.83
N THR A 134 17.28 11.79 2.48
CA THR A 134 16.61 12.51 3.58
C THR A 134 17.61 12.85 4.68
N ARG A 135 18.41 11.88 5.13
CA ARG A 135 19.49 12.12 6.13
C ARG A 135 20.50 13.12 5.65
N LYS A 136 20.96 12.98 4.41
CA LYS A 136 21.96 13.88 3.81
C LYS A 136 21.51 15.34 3.82
N HIS A 137 20.21 15.56 3.64
CA HIS A 137 19.62 16.91 3.60
C HIS A 137 19.03 17.36 4.94
N GLY A 138 19.31 16.66 6.05
CA GLY A 138 18.94 17.08 7.40
C GLY A 138 17.51 16.75 7.81
N GLY A 139 16.77 15.94 7.02
CA GLY A 139 15.43 15.48 7.35
C GLY A 139 15.45 14.22 8.23
N ASN A 140 14.29 13.88 8.78
CA ASN A 140 14.10 12.68 9.60
C ASN A 140 13.84 11.45 8.70
N SER A 141 14.86 10.62 8.51
CA SER A 141 14.75 9.40 7.70
C SER A 141 13.85 8.31 8.30
N GLN A 142 13.34 8.49 9.51
CA GLN A 142 12.36 7.59 10.14
C GLN A 142 10.92 8.11 10.02
N ASN A 143 10.71 9.28 9.42
CA ASN A 143 9.41 9.86 9.14
C ASN A 143 9.06 9.72 7.66
N TRP A 144 7.93 9.09 7.36
CA TRP A 144 7.51 8.88 5.98
C TRP A 144 7.29 10.21 5.23
N GLY A 145 6.74 11.22 5.89
CA GLY A 145 6.52 12.54 5.28
C GLY A 145 7.80 13.15 4.73
N ASP A 146 8.89 13.09 5.50
CA ASP A 146 10.20 13.61 5.08
C ASP A 146 10.79 12.74 3.94
N VAL A 147 10.72 11.41 4.08
CA VAL A 147 11.29 10.49 3.07
C VAL A 147 10.50 10.50 1.77
N ARG A 148 9.17 10.63 1.84
CA ARG A 148 8.29 10.77 0.68
C ARG A 148 8.74 11.87 -0.28
N GLU A 149 9.23 12.98 0.23
CA GLU A 149 9.77 14.08 -0.59
C GLU A 149 10.95 13.61 -1.45
N TYR A 150 11.85 12.81 -0.89
CA TYR A 150 13.00 12.28 -1.64
C TYR A 150 12.63 11.09 -2.52
N VAL A 151 11.60 10.34 -2.18
CA VAL A 151 11.00 9.35 -3.11
C VAL A 151 10.55 10.05 -4.40
N LEU A 152 9.87 11.20 -4.30
CA LEU A 152 9.47 12.00 -5.45
C LEU A 152 10.67 12.53 -6.25
N ARG A 153 11.71 12.96 -5.55
CA ARG A 153 12.92 13.54 -6.16
C ARG A 153 13.82 12.52 -6.86
N LEU A 154 13.71 11.22 -6.54
CA LEU A 154 14.47 10.16 -7.23
C LEU A 154 14.15 10.02 -8.73
N SER A 155 13.17 10.75 -9.26
CA SER A 155 12.94 10.90 -10.70
C SER A 155 13.82 11.96 -11.36
N GLN A 156 14.55 12.78 -10.59
CA GLN A 156 15.34 13.90 -11.07
C GLN A 156 16.83 13.58 -11.06
N PRO A 157 17.59 13.90 -12.14
CA PRO A 157 19.02 13.58 -12.25
C PRO A 157 19.85 14.08 -11.07
N ALA A 158 19.56 15.28 -10.56
CA ALA A 158 20.27 15.85 -9.42
C ALA A 158 20.21 14.98 -8.14
N TYR A 159 19.21 14.10 -8.04
CA TYR A 159 19.02 13.23 -6.88
C TYR A 159 19.37 11.78 -7.18
N TYR A 160 18.90 11.19 -8.30
CA TYR A 160 19.22 9.80 -8.58
C TYR A 160 20.69 9.56 -8.97
N CYS A 161 21.43 10.61 -9.39
CA CYS A 161 22.88 10.54 -9.61
C CYS A 161 23.70 10.92 -8.36
N ASP A 162 23.05 11.22 -7.24
CA ASP A 162 23.74 11.57 -5.99
C ASP A 162 24.55 10.36 -5.47
N PRO A 163 25.78 10.57 -4.97
CA PRO A 163 26.61 9.47 -4.43
C PRO A 163 25.98 8.69 -3.27
N ALA A 164 24.98 9.25 -2.58
CA ALA A 164 24.23 8.57 -1.53
C ALA A 164 23.20 7.56 -2.09
N VAL A 165 22.87 7.65 -3.38
CA VAL A 165 21.92 6.80 -4.09
C VAL A 165 22.65 5.64 -4.75
N LYS A 166 22.23 4.41 -4.49
CA LYS A 166 22.86 3.20 -5.00
C LYS A 166 22.09 2.55 -6.15
N TYR A 167 20.75 2.74 -6.18
CA TYR A 167 19.87 2.06 -7.12
C TYR A 167 19.31 2.99 -8.20
N GLY A 168 19.66 4.29 -8.14
CA GLY A 168 19.42 5.24 -9.21
C GLY A 168 17.97 5.68 -9.35
N TYR A 169 17.53 5.84 -10.61
CA TYR A 169 16.23 6.39 -10.98
C TYR A 169 15.05 5.59 -10.44
N MET A 170 14.07 6.31 -9.88
CA MET A 170 12.78 5.78 -9.48
C MET A 170 11.67 6.70 -9.96
N ARG A 171 10.53 6.13 -10.44
CA ARG A 171 9.30 6.89 -10.67
C ARG A 171 8.55 7.09 -9.33
N GLY A 172 9.08 8.00 -8.50
CA GLY A 172 8.63 8.17 -7.12
C GLY A 172 7.17 8.61 -6.95
N THR A 173 6.59 9.32 -7.93
CA THR A 173 5.18 9.74 -7.92
C THR A 173 4.22 8.57 -7.78
N GLU A 174 4.47 7.46 -8.46
CA GLU A 174 3.61 6.28 -8.39
C GLU A 174 3.58 5.69 -6.98
N THR A 175 4.75 5.59 -6.35
CA THR A 175 4.87 5.04 -5.00
C THR A 175 4.34 5.99 -3.93
N ALA A 176 4.61 7.28 -4.03
CA ALA A 176 4.05 8.27 -3.11
C ALA A 176 2.52 8.28 -3.17
N ASP A 177 1.94 8.34 -4.37
CA ASP A 177 0.49 8.28 -4.58
C ASP A 177 -0.12 6.96 -4.08
N TYR A 178 0.61 5.84 -4.20
CA TYR A 178 0.17 4.54 -3.71
C TYR A 178 -0.03 4.57 -2.18
N VAL A 179 0.97 5.06 -1.44
CA VAL A 179 0.88 5.16 0.02
C VAL A 179 -0.21 6.15 0.44
N ASP A 180 -0.29 7.31 -0.22
CA ASP A 180 -1.30 8.35 0.08
C ASP A 180 -2.73 7.81 -0.10
N ARG A 181 -3.00 7.11 -1.22
CA ARG A 181 -4.33 6.55 -1.50
C ARG A 181 -4.72 5.44 -0.54
N ILE A 182 -3.78 4.58 -0.16
CA ILE A 182 -4.03 3.53 0.84
C ILE A 182 -4.34 4.14 2.20
N SER A 183 -3.56 5.14 2.62
CA SER A 183 -3.74 5.83 3.90
C SER A 183 -5.09 6.57 3.97
N ALA A 184 -5.46 7.28 2.90
CA ALA A 184 -6.74 7.96 2.81
C ALA A 184 -7.91 6.98 2.87
N ARG A 185 -7.85 5.87 2.13
CA ARG A 185 -8.88 4.84 2.12
C ARG A 185 -9.00 4.14 3.47
N TRP A 186 -7.87 3.85 4.12
CA TRP A 186 -7.90 3.29 5.47
C TRP A 186 -8.55 4.24 6.47
N SER A 187 -8.27 5.54 6.39
CA SER A 187 -8.96 6.55 7.20
C SER A 187 -10.48 6.52 6.98
N GLU A 188 -10.95 6.39 5.73
CA GLU A 188 -12.38 6.22 5.42
C GLU A 188 -12.96 4.95 6.07
N TYR A 189 -12.23 3.84 6.03
CA TYR A 189 -12.63 2.57 6.66
C TYR A 189 -12.65 2.65 8.18
N CYS A 190 -11.87 3.54 8.77
CA CYS A 190 -11.82 3.81 10.21
C CYS A 190 -12.79 4.92 10.66
N GLY A 191 -13.67 5.41 9.79
CA GLY A 191 -14.63 6.45 10.13
C GLY A 191 -14.08 7.87 10.12
N GLY A 192 -13.00 8.11 9.38
CA GLY A 192 -12.39 9.43 9.19
C GLY A 192 -11.29 9.80 10.20
N ALA A 193 -10.86 8.86 11.06
CA ALA A 193 -9.71 9.08 11.94
C ALA A 193 -8.42 9.21 11.14
N SER A 194 -7.51 10.11 11.56
CA SER A 194 -6.22 10.25 10.91
C SER A 194 -5.34 9.01 11.11
N PHE A 195 -4.41 8.74 10.18
CA PHE A 195 -3.50 7.59 10.27
C PHE A 195 -2.69 7.62 11.58
N HIS A 196 -2.24 8.79 11.99
CA HIS A 196 -1.45 8.98 13.21
C HIS A 196 -2.23 8.69 14.49
N GLU A 197 -3.50 9.12 14.57
CA GLU A 197 -4.35 8.94 15.76
C GLU A 197 -4.81 7.49 15.92
N SER A 198 -5.13 6.81 14.81
CA SER A 198 -5.71 5.46 14.87
C SER A 198 -4.65 4.37 15.00
N TYR A 199 -3.44 4.58 14.47
CA TYR A 199 -2.41 3.54 14.50
C TYR A 199 -1.77 3.39 15.88
N HIS A 200 -1.69 4.48 16.67
CA HIS A 200 -1.19 4.48 18.05
C HIS A 200 -2.28 4.20 19.10
N GLY A 201 -3.54 4.25 18.74
CA GLY A 201 -4.69 3.99 19.61
C GLY A 201 -5.08 2.51 19.73
N GLY A 202 -4.16 1.57 19.49
CA GLY A 202 -4.45 0.13 19.47
C GLY A 202 -4.99 -0.40 20.78
N SER A 203 -6.27 -0.68 20.84
CA SER A 203 -7.07 -1.76 21.42
C SER A 203 -8.49 -1.41 21.85
N ARG A 204 -9.12 -0.39 21.30
CA ARG A 204 -10.59 -0.24 21.43
C ARG A 204 -11.18 0.07 20.07
N GLY A 205 -12.00 -0.86 19.55
CA GLY A 205 -12.75 -0.64 18.32
C GLY A 205 -13.59 0.65 18.42
N PRO A 206 -13.70 1.45 17.35
CA PRO A 206 -14.43 2.70 17.39
C PRO A 206 -15.94 2.44 17.61
N HIS A 207 -16.52 3.09 18.60
CA HIS A 207 -17.95 3.27 18.71
C HIS A 207 -18.45 4.00 17.46
N ILE A 208 -19.45 3.43 16.80
CA ILE A 208 -20.11 4.02 15.62
C ILE A 208 -20.93 5.22 16.10
N GLY A 209 -20.34 6.42 15.99
CA GLY A 209 -21.05 7.68 16.13
C GLY A 209 -21.66 8.11 14.79
N ARG A 210 -22.97 8.38 14.76
CA ARG A 210 -23.67 8.98 13.62
C ARG A 210 -23.14 10.39 13.36
N GLY A 211 -22.63 10.63 12.14
CA GLY A 211 -22.34 11.97 11.65
C GLY A 211 -22.61 12.02 10.15
N THR A 212 -23.62 12.78 9.76
CA THR A 212 -23.92 13.20 8.39
C THR A 212 -22.88 14.22 7.99
N ASP A 213 -22.23 14.07 6.80
CA ASP A 213 -22.11 15.19 5.87
C ASP A 213 -21.40 14.82 4.56
N SER A 214 -21.85 15.50 3.54
CA SER A 214 -21.57 15.39 2.13
C SER A 214 -20.17 15.86 1.74
N PHE A 215 -19.42 15.05 0.97
CA PHE A 215 -18.24 15.52 0.24
C PHE A 215 -18.43 15.32 -1.27
N HIS A 216 -18.45 16.43 -1.99
CA HIS A 216 -18.35 16.51 -3.45
C HIS A 216 -16.85 16.50 -3.82
N GLY A 217 -16.36 15.40 -4.34
CA GLY A 217 -15.02 15.27 -4.92
C GLY A 217 -15.12 14.83 -6.38
N ALA A 218 -14.59 15.62 -7.30
CA ALA A 218 -14.60 15.35 -8.73
C ALA A 218 -13.75 14.11 -9.10
N PRO A 219 -14.11 13.34 -10.14
CA PRO A 219 -13.41 12.13 -10.52
C PRO A 219 -12.10 12.43 -11.23
N VAL A 220 -10.97 12.03 -10.66
CA VAL A 220 -9.67 12.02 -11.32
C VAL A 220 -9.56 10.77 -12.20
N LYS A 221 -9.48 10.95 -13.51
CA LYS A 221 -9.20 9.88 -14.48
C LYS A 221 -7.75 9.42 -14.34
N SER A 222 -7.51 8.25 -13.76
CA SER A 222 -6.21 7.60 -13.73
C SER A 222 -6.09 6.62 -14.89
N LYS A 223 -5.26 6.93 -15.89
CA LYS A 223 -4.71 5.93 -16.82
C LYS A 223 -3.60 5.19 -16.09
N ARG A 224 -3.82 3.92 -15.75
CA ARG A 224 -2.79 3.05 -15.17
C ARG A 224 -1.73 2.75 -16.22
N ASN A 225 -0.59 3.44 -16.16
CA ASN A 225 0.64 3.04 -16.82
C ASN A 225 1.52 2.33 -15.78
N TYR A 226 1.44 1.01 -15.73
CA TYR A 226 2.38 0.17 -14.98
C TYR A 226 3.60 -0.10 -15.84
N GLN A 227 4.55 0.82 -15.90
CA GLN A 227 5.85 0.54 -16.49
C GLN A 227 6.87 0.22 -15.39
N LYS A 228 7.44 -0.98 -15.49
CA LYS A 228 8.59 -1.49 -14.77
C LYS A 228 8.52 -1.41 -13.23
N LYS A 229 7.79 -2.34 -12.63
CA LYS A 229 8.12 -2.86 -11.31
C LYS A 229 9.27 -3.85 -11.52
N TYR A 230 10.31 -3.78 -10.74
CA TYR A 230 11.40 -4.74 -10.54
C TYR A 230 12.56 -4.72 -11.54
N HIS A 231 13.64 -4.11 -11.12
CA HIS A 231 14.97 -4.66 -11.31
C HIS A 231 15.46 -5.12 -9.92
N ILE A 232 15.69 -6.44 -9.83
CA ILE A 232 16.49 -7.06 -8.79
C ILE A 232 17.92 -6.68 -9.04
#